data_b20b96b73b713e151c5976227fe36099
#
_entry.id   b20b96b73b713e151c5976227fe36099
#
_cell.length_a   1.000
_cell.length_b   1.000
_cell.length_c   1.000
_cell.angle_alpha   90.00
_cell.angle_beta   90.00
_cell.angle_gamma   90.00
#
_symmetry.space_group_name_H-M   'P 1'
#
loop_
_entity.id
_entity.type
_entity.pdbx_description
1 polymer ?
#
loop_
_entity_poly.entity_id
_entity_poly.type
_entity_poly.pdbx_seq_one_letter_code
_entity_poly.pdbx_strand_id
1 'polypeptide(L)'
;MNLLVIGNAISMVGCLIMVIIGFLKKKNHILVAQCAQCMFMGVGNLVLGGISGFICNIVTILRNLVFLRFRNTNLMKISFILLQFVLSIGTLSAGWISWLPILAAALFTWCMDTQSEVRLKIVILCTQVMWLTYDLYYLNYVASAFDVMTMVSNLIGLYMVSKKKA
;
A
#
# COMPACT_ATOMS: atom_id res chain seq x y z
N MET A 1 -11.20 -1.37 26.23
CA MET A 1 -10.26 -2.12 25.35
C MET A 1 -9.31 -1.10 24.73
N ASN A 2 -8.01 -1.31 24.77
CA ASN A 2 -7.02 -0.32 24.31
C ASN A 2 -7.10 -0.17 22.78
N LEU A 3 -7.33 1.06 22.28
CA LEU A 3 -7.42 1.36 20.82
C LEU A 3 -6.20 0.85 20.06
N LEU A 4 -5.02 0.88 20.68
CA LEU A 4 -3.79 0.34 20.11
C LEU A 4 -3.91 -1.16 19.78
N VAL A 5 -4.47 -1.95 20.71
CA VAL A 5 -4.65 -3.40 20.50
C VAL A 5 -5.68 -3.66 19.40
N ILE A 6 -6.79 -2.90 19.41
CA ILE A 6 -7.83 -3.03 18.40
C ILE A 6 -7.30 -2.69 17.01
N GLY A 7 -6.62 -1.56 16.85
CA GLY A 7 -6.09 -1.12 15.56
C GLY A 7 -5.08 -2.13 15.00
N ASN A 8 -4.15 -2.61 15.85
CA ASN A 8 -3.18 -3.63 15.43
C ASN A 8 -3.84 -4.99 15.10
N ALA A 9 -4.87 -5.40 15.85
CA ALA A 9 -5.61 -6.65 15.56
C ALA A 9 -6.36 -6.57 14.23
N ILE A 10 -6.96 -5.42 13.90
CA ILE A 10 -7.62 -5.19 12.60
C ILE A 10 -6.57 -5.20 11.48
N SER A 11 -5.45 -4.50 11.66
CA SER A 11 -4.35 -4.49 10.68
C SER A 11 -3.79 -5.89 10.44
N MET A 12 -3.74 -6.76 11.45
CA MET A 12 -3.29 -8.15 11.31
C MET A 12 -4.12 -8.90 10.26
N VAL A 13 -5.44 -8.71 10.24
CA VAL A 13 -6.30 -9.34 9.22
C VAL A 13 -5.91 -8.87 7.83
N GLY A 14 -5.69 -7.56 7.64
CA GLY A 14 -5.20 -7.00 6.38
C GLY A 14 -3.85 -7.58 5.96
N CYS A 15 -2.92 -7.71 6.89
CA CYS A 15 -1.59 -8.30 6.66
C CYS A 15 -1.67 -9.78 6.25
N LEU A 16 -2.53 -10.57 6.86
CA LEU A 16 -2.75 -11.97 6.46
C LEU A 16 -3.31 -12.07 5.04
N ILE A 17 -4.24 -11.18 4.68
CA ILE A 17 -4.75 -11.10 3.29
C ILE A 17 -3.62 -10.73 2.33
N MET A 18 -2.71 -9.82 2.71
CA MET A 18 -1.56 -9.45 1.89
C MET A 18 -0.64 -10.65 1.60
N VAL A 19 -0.43 -11.53 2.56
CA VAL A 19 0.33 -12.78 2.35
C VAL A 19 -0.38 -13.66 1.32
N ILE A 20 -1.70 -13.81 1.43
CA ILE A 20 -2.51 -14.60 0.47
C ILE A 20 -2.40 -14.02 -0.94
N ILE A 21 -2.37 -12.69 -1.10
CA ILE A 21 -2.22 -12.02 -2.40
C ILE A 21 -0.94 -12.47 -3.11
N GLY A 22 0.14 -12.71 -2.38
CA GLY A 22 1.41 -13.21 -2.94
C GLY A 22 1.31 -14.55 -3.69
N PHE A 23 0.30 -15.36 -3.39
CA PHE A 23 0.05 -16.65 -4.04
C PHE A 23 -0.96 -16.57 -5.20
N LEU A 24 -1.64 -15.43 -5.38
CA LEU A 24 -2.63 -15.24 -6.44
C LEU A 24 -1.97 -14.95 -7.77
N LYS A 25 -2.42 -15.62 -8.83
CA LYS A 25 -1.88 -15.44 -10.20
C LYS A 25 -2.77 -14.59 -11.10
N LYS A 26 -4.09 -14.58 -10.87
CA LYS A 26 -5.05 -13.85 -11.72
C LYS A 26 -5.19 -12.41 -11.24
N LYS A 27 -4.99 -11.44 -12.15
CA LYS A 27 -5.08 -10.01 -11.87
C LYS A 27 -6.37 -9.64 -11.11
N ASN A 28 -7.51 -10.12 -11.55
CA ASN A 28 -8.79 -9.78 -10.92
C ASN A 28 -8.87 -10.29 -9.46
N HIS A 29 -8.37 -11.49 -9.19
CA HIS A 29 -8.33 -12.01 -7.82
C HIS A 29 -7.39 -11.20 -6.94
N ILE A 30 -6.24 -10.76 -7.49
CA ILE A 30 -5.30 -9.88 -6.79
C ILE A 30 -5.97 -8.56 -6.44
N LEU A 31 -6.64 -7.90 -7.40
CA LEU A 31 -7.30 -6.61 -7.17
C LEU A 31 -8.43 -6.71 -6.13
N VAL A 32 -9.24 -7.77 -6.19
CA VAL A 32 -10.31 -8.02 -5.20
C VAL A 32 -9.72 -8.26 -3.80
N ALA A 33 -8.69 -9.10 -3.70
CA ALA A 33 -8.03 -9.37 -2.43
C ALA A 33 -7.33 -8.10 -1.88
N GLN A 34 -6.74 -7.26 -2.73
CA GLN A 34 -6.21 -5.95 -2.34
C GLN A 34 -7.30 -5.00 -1.83
N CYS A 35 -8.51 -5.02 -2.38
CA CYS A 35 -9.62 -4.24 -1.83
C CYS A 35 -9.93 -4.66 -0.40
N ALA A 36 -10.02 -5.97 -0.14
CA ALA A 36 -10.24 -6.48 1.20
C ALA A 36 -9.08 -6.14 2.16
N GLN A 37 -7.83 -6.31 1.71
CA GLN A 37 -6.64 -5.90 2.45
C GLN A 37 -6.69 -4.42 2.84
N CYS A 38 -6.91 -3.53 1.85
CA CYS A 38 -6.96 -2.08 2.07
C CYS A 38 -8.11 -1.67 3.01
N MET A 39 -9.22 -2.40 3.01
CA MET A 39 -10.33 -2.16 3.93
C MET A 39 -9.90 -2.37 5.38
N PHE A 40 -9.27 -3.52 5.70
CA PHE A 40 -8.80 -3.79 7.05
C PHE A 40 -7.64 -2.89 7.46
N MET A 41 -6.66 -2.67 6.59
CA MET A 41 -5.53 -1.77 6.85
C MET A 41 -5.99 -0.32 7.04
N GLY A 42 -6.95 0.14 6.22
CA GLY A 42 -7.53 1.48 6.34
C GLY A 42 -8.23 1.67 7.70
N VAL A 43 -9.09 0.73 8.08
CA VAL A 43 -9.79 0.78 9.38
C VAL A 43 -8.79 0.71 10.54
N GLY A 44 -7.77 -0.15 10.46
CA GLY A 44 -6.70 -0.22 11.44
C GLY A 44 -5.98 1.13 11.60
N ASN A 45 -5.58 1.76 10.49
CA ASN A 45 -4.96 3.09 10.49
C ASN A 45 -5.89 4.16 11.08
N LEU A 46 -7.19 4.14 10.75
CA LEU A 46 -8.16 5.09 11.30
C LEU A 46 -8.27 4.96 12.82
N VAL A 47 -8.35 3.74 13.35
CA VAL A 47 -8.41 3.46 14.79
C VAL A 47 -7.14 3.94 15.52
N LEU A 48 -5.98 3.87 14.85
CA LEU A 48 -4.69 4.33 15.38
C LEU A 48 -4.45 5.83 15.17
N GLY A 49 -5.39 6.57 14.54
CA GLY A 49 -5.28 8.00 14.26
C GLY A 49 -4.57 8.36 12.95
N GLY A 50 -4.21 7.37 12.15
CA GLY A 50 -3.56 7.52 10.84
C GLY A 50 -4.55 7.86 9.72
N ILE A 51 -5.15 9.05 9.74
CA ILE A 51 -6.22 9.44 8.81
C ILE A 51 -5.75 9.47 7.35
N SER A 52 -4.52 9.94 7.09
CA SER A 52 -3.97 9.96 5.73
C SER A 52 -3.80 8.55 5.16
N GLY A 53 -3.34 7.60 5.96
CA GLY A 53 -3.28 6.18 5.59
C GLY A 53 -4.66 5.58 5.31
N PHE A 54 -5.68 5.92 6.11
CA PHE A 54 -7.07 5.53 5.84
C PHE A 54 -7.55 6.04 4.47
N ILE A 55 -7.38 7.34 4.18
CA ILE A 55 -7.77 7.94 2.90
C ILE A 55 -7.04 7.26 1.74
N CYS A 56 -5.73 7.00 1.87
CA CYS A 56 -4.95 6.30 0.85
C CYS A 56 -5.51 4.90 0.55
N ASN A 57 -5.91 4.16 1.57
CA ASN A 57 -6.51 2.85 1.42
C ASN A 57 -7.88 2.93 0.71
N ILE A 58 -8.73 3.91 1.04
CA ILE A 58 -10.02 4.13 0.35
C ILE A 58 -9.81 4.44 -1.14
N VAL A 59 -8.91 5.37 -1.46
CA VAL A 59 -8.60 5.69 -2.88
C VAL A 59 -8.03 4.48 -3.61
N THR A 60 -7.22 3.67 -2.94
CA THR A 60 -6.69 2.41 -3.51
C THR A 60 -7.82 1.42 -3.82
N ILE A 61 -8.82 1.29 -2.94
CA ILE A 61 -9.99 0.45 -3.18
C ILE A 61 -10.74 0.95 -4.42
N LEU A 62 -11.06 2.24 -4.49
CA LEU A 62 -11.76 2.84 -5.63
C LEU A 62 -10.99 2.62 -6.94
N ARG A 63 -9.66 2.85 -6.92
CA ARG A 63 -8.78 2.59 -8.06
C ARG A 63 -8.85 1.12 -8.50
N ASN A 64 -8.74 0.19 -7.57
CA ASN A 64 -8.74 -1.23 -7.89
C ASN A 64 -10.09 -1.69 -8.45
N LEU A 65 -11.21 -1.19 -7.92
CA LEU A 65 -12.55 -1.47 -8.46
C LEU A 65 -12.70 -0.94 -9.89
N VAL A 66 -12.20 0.25 -10.18
CA VAL A 66 -12.21 0.80 -11.55
C VAL A 66 -11.34 -0.05 -12.48
N PHE A 67 -10.14 -0.48 -12.04
CA PHE A 67 -9.23 -1.29 -12.84
C PHE A 67 -9.67 -2.75 -13.02
N LEU A 68 -10.64 -3.22 -12.24
CA LEU A 68 -11.33 -4.49 -12.50
C LEU A 68 -12.21 -4.41 -13.75
N ARG A 69 -12.81 -3.24 -14.00
CA ARG A 69 -13.78 -3.03 -15.09
C ARG A 69 -13.17 -2.40 -16.32
N PHE A 70 -12.20 -1.51 -16.15
CA PHE A 70 -11.63 -0.71 -17.24
C PHE A 70 -10.13 -0.99 -17.40
N ARG A 71 -9.63 -0.73 -18.63
CA ARG A 71 -8.20 -0.81 -18.92
C ARG A 71 -7.47 0.34 -18.24
N ASN A 72 -6.36 0.03 -17.56
CA ASN A 72 -5.50 1.04 -16.95
C ASN A 72 -4.90 1.97 -18.02
N THR A 73 -5.22 3.26 -17.94
CA THR A 73 -4.69 4.31 -18.82
C THR A 73 -3.94 5.35 -18.00
N ASN A 74 -3.01 6.08 -18.64
CA ASN A 74 -2.27 7.15 -17.96
C ASN A 74 -3.19 8.24 -17.41
N LEU A 75 -4.27 8.56 -18.14
CA LEU A 75 -5.27 9.54 -17.66
C LEU A 75 -5.91 9.07 -16.36
N MET A 76 -6.31 7.81 -16.27
CA MET A 76 -6.89 7.23 -15.04
C MET A 76 -5.90 7.27 -13.87
N LYS A 77 -4.62 6.95 -14.11
CA LYS A 77 -3.58 7.04 -13.07
C LYS A 77 -3.45 8.47 -12.54
N ILE A 78 -3.35 9.46 -13.45
CA ILE A 78 -3.27 10.88 -13.08
C ILE A 78 -4.50 11.29 -12.28
N SER A 79 -5.71 10.90 -12.71
CA SER A 79 -6.96 11.19 -12.00
C SER A 79 -6.95 10.62 -10.58
N PHE A 80 -6.51 9.37 -10.38
CA PHE A 80 -6.41 8.78 -9.04
C PHE A 80 -5.34 9.42 -8.16
N ILE A 81 -4.20 9.80 -8.75
CA ILE A 81 -3.14 10.54 -8.03
C ILE A 81 -3.67 11.92 -7.58
N LEU A 82 -4.33 12.65 -8.47
CA LEU A 82 -4.94 13.95 -8.13
C LEU A 82 -6.04 13.78 -7.07
N LEU A 83 -6.92 12.80 -7.21
CA LEU A 83 -7.94 12.48 -6.21
C LEU A 83 -7.31 12.19 -4.84
N GLN A 84 -6.21 11.42 -4.82
CA GLN A 84 -5.46 11.13 -3.61
C GLN A 84 -4.97 12.41 -2.93
N PHE A 85 -4.33 13.31 -3.68
CA PHE A 85 -3.86 14.59 -3.16
C PHE A 85 -5.00 15.46 -2.62
N VAL A 86 -6.07 15.63 -3.40
CA VAL A 86 -7.22 16.47 -3.03
C VAL A 86 -7.87 15.97 -1.74
N LEU A 87 -8.15 14.67 -1.63
CA LEU A 87 -8.78 14.10 -0.43
C LEU A 87 -7.86 14.13 0.80
N SER A 88 -6.55 14.13 0.59
CA SER A 88 -5.57 14.15 1.69
C SER A 88 -5.19 15.55 2.17
N ILE A 89 -5.60 16.63 1.48
CA ILE A 89 -5.26 18.02 1.87
C ILE A 89 -5.62 18.29 3.34
N GLY A 90 -6.81 17.87 3.78
CA GLY A 90 -7.27 18.08 5.16
C GLY A 90 -6.45 17.34 6.23
N THR A 91 -5.63 16.35 5.83
CA THR A 91 -4.79 15.57 6.77
C THR A 91 -3.37 16.10 6.88
N LEU A 92 -2.97 17.03 6.04
CA LEU A 92 -1.60 17.56 6.00
C LEU A 92 -1.25 18.40 7.25
N SER A 93 -2.26 18.88 7.98
CA SER A 93 -2.09 19.56 9.27
C SER A 93 -1.43 18.67 10.34
N ALA A 94 -1.48 17.34 10.20
CA ALA A 94 -0.79 16.39 11.08
C ALA A 94 0.74 16.32 10.86
N GLY A 95 1.28 17.16 9.97
CA GLY A 95 2.71 17.28 9.71
C GLY A 95 3.22 16.44 8.53
N TRP A 96 4.55 16.40 8.37
CA TRP A 96 5.23 15.77 7.25
C TRP A 96 4.95 14.26 7.10
N ILE A 97 4.65 13.59 8.22
CA ILE A 97 4.37 12.14 8.23
C ILE A 97 3.14 11.78 7.37
N SER A 98 2.16 12.69 7.28
CA SER A 98 0.95 12.48 6.47
C SER A 98 1.23 12.45 4.96
N TRP A 99 2.36 12.95 4.51
CA TRP A 99 2.78 12.90 3.12
C TRP A 99 3.25 11.51 2.68
N LEU A 100 3.77 10.69 3.61
CA LEU A 100 4.37 9.41 3.28
C LEU A 100 3.41 8.44 2.58
N PRO A 101 2.20 8.16 3.09
CA PRO A 101 1.26 7.27 2.40
C PRO A 101 0.76 7.86 1.08
N ILE A 102 0.64 9.21 0.99
CA ILE A 102 0.21 9.89 -0.24
C ILE A 102 1.25 9.69 -1.35
N LEU A 103 2.52 9.96 -1.04
CA LEU A 103 3.62 9.78 -1.98
C LEU A 103 3.83 8.31 -2.36
N ALA A 104 3.74 7.40 -1.39
CA ALA A 104 3.82 5.97 -1.63
C ALA A 104 2.72 5.49 -2.59
N ALA A 105 1.46 5.89 -2.33
CA ALA A 105 0.33 5.53 -3.18
C ALA A 105 0.44 6.13 -4.59
N ALA A 106 0.90 7.38 -4.72
CA ALA A 106 1.12 8.05 -6.00
C ALA A 106 2.23 7.34 -6.81
N LEU A 107 3.37 7.07 -6.19
CA LEU A 107 4.50 6.38 -6.80
C LEU A 107 4.09 4.98 -7.27
N PHE A 108 3.42 4.21 -6.42
CA PHE A 108 2.94 2.87 -6.78
C PHE A 108 1.92 2.92 -7.91
N THR A 109 0.94 3.83 -7.86
CA THR A 109 -0.09 3.99 -8.90
C THR A 109 0.53 4.32 -10.26
N TRP A 110 1.56 5.15 -10.27
CA TRP A 110 2.27 5.51 -11.51
C TRP A 110 3.04 4.32 -12.10
N CYS A 111 3.70 3.54 -11.27
CA CYS A 111 4.62 2.49 -11.68
C CYS A 111 4.00 1.08 -11.76
N MET A 112 2.73 0.90 -11.37
CA MET A 112 2.11 -0.42 -11.20
C MET A 112 2.00 -1.29 -12.45
N ASP A 113 2.12 -0.69 -13.64
CA ASP A 113 2.06 -1.39 -14.94
C ASP A 113 3.44 -1.52 -15.62
N THR A 114 4.52 -1.23 -14.88
CA THR A 114 5.87 -1.44 -15.41
C THR A 114 6.09 -2.91 -15.75
N GLN A 115 6.65 -3.16 -16.97
CA GLN A 115 6.99 -4.51 -17.43
C GLN A 115 8.34 -5.01 -16.84
N SER A 116 9.09 -4.14 -16.18
CA SER A 116 10.38 -4.49 -15.61
C SER A 116 10.23 -4.97 -14.17
N GLU A 117 10.49 -6.25 -13.92
CA GLU A 117 10.49 -6.82 -12.56
C GLU A 117 11.42 -6.07 -11.59
N VAL A 118 12.60 -5.66 -12.08
CA VAL A 118 13.58 -4.90 -11.27
C VAL A 118 13.00 -3.55 -10.86
N ARG A 119 12.42 -2.81 -11.82
CA ARG A 119 11.79 -1.51 -11.51
C ARG A 119 10.64 -1.65 -10.53
N LEU A 120 9.80 -2.67 -10.73
CA LEU A 120 8.66 -2.92 -9.82
C LEU A 120 9.15 -3.21 -8.40
N LYS A 121 10.18 -4.05 -8.23
CA LYS A 121 10.74 -4.38 -6.92
C LYS A 121 11.36 -3.16 -6.23
N ILE A 122 12.05 -2.29 -6.99
CA ILE A 122 12.60 -1.04 -6.45
C ILE A 122 11.46 -0.11 -5.98
N VAL A 123 10.41 0.04 -6.79
CA VAL A 123 9.24 0.85 -6.41
C VAL A 123 8.59 0.29 -5.15
N ILE A 124 8.38 -1.02 -5.06
CA ILE A 124 7.84 -1.65 -3.84
C ILE A 124 8.73 -1.35 -2.64
N LEU A 125 10.06 -1.49 -2.75
CA LEU A 125 10.97 -1.16 -1.65
C LEU A 125 10.85 0.29 -1.20
N CYS A 126 10.84 1.24 -2.14
CA CYS A 126 10.67 2.66 -1.82
C CYS A 126 9.32 2.94 -1.13
N THR A 127 8.23 2.38 -1.63
CA THR A 127 6.91 2.56 -1.02
C THR A 127 6.80 1.90 0.34
N GLN A 128 7.42 0.73 0.55
CA GLN A 128 7.43 0.06 1.85
C GLN A 128 8.21 0.83 2.91
N VAL A 129 9.33 1.48 2.56
CA VAL A 129 10.03 2.37 3.50
C VAL A 129 9.12 3.51 3.96
N MET A 130 8.35 4.10 3.05
CA MET A 130 7.40 5.17 3.39
C MET A 130 6.28 4.66 4.31
N TRP A 131 5.69 3.50 3.98
CA TRP A 131 4.64 2.88 4.80
C TRP A 131 5.17 2.46 6.17
N LEU A 132 6.34 1.80 6.24
CA LEU A 132 6.98 1.41 7.49
C LEU A 132 7.19 2.60 8.43
N THR A 133 7.70 3.72 7.88
CA THR A 133 7.91 4.95 8.67
C THR A 133 6.59 5.50 9.20
N TYR A 134 5.55 5.50 8.36
CA TYR A 134 4.21 5.93 8.74
C TYR A 134 3.58 5.03 9.81
N ASP A 135 3.62 3.72 9.61
CA ASP A 135 3.03 2.75 10.52
C ASP A 135 3.72 2.72 11.88
N LEU A 136 5.05 2.87 11.93
CA LEU A 136 5.79 3.04 13.17
C LEU A 136 5.38 4.31 13.93
N TYR A 137 5.16 5.42 13.23
CA TYR A 137 4.73 6.66 13.85
C TYR A 137 3.35 6.52 14.52
N TYR A 138 2.43 5.82 13.89
CA TYR A 138 1.09 5.55 14.42
C TYR A 138 0.98 4.29 15.27
N LEU A 139 2.13 3.70 15.66
CA LEU A 139 2.21 2.50 16.52
C LEU A 139 1.46 1.29 15.94
N ASN A 140 1.38 1.19 14.61
CA ASN A 140 0.85 0.03 13.89
C ASN A 140 1.95 -1.02 13.75
N TYR A 141 2.35 -1.63 14.86
CA TYR A 141 3.48 -2.55 14.93
C TYR A 141 3.30 -3.79 14.06
N VAL A 142 2.05 -4.24 13.92
CA VAL A 142 1.74 -5.42 13.09
C VAL A 142 2.01 -5.10 11.62
N ALA A 143 1.48 -3.98 11.11
CA ALA A 143 1.75 -3.55 9.74
C ALA A 143 3.26 -3.33 9.51
N SER A 144 3.93 -2.66 10.42
CA SER A 144 5.39 -2.42 10.37
C SER A 144 6.19 -3.72 10.26
N ALA A 145 5.83 -4.76 11.03
CA ALA A 145 6.50 -6.05 10.93
C ALA A 145 6.32 -6.71 9.55
N PHE A 146 5.11 -6.63 8.99
CA PHE A 146 4.84 -7.16 7.64
C PHE A 146 5.51 -6.34 6.53
N ASP A 147 5.64 -5.01 6.70
CA ASP A 147 6.41 -4.16 5.79
C ASP A 147 7.86 -4.59 5.74
N VAL A 148 8.49 -4.82 6.90
CA VAL A 148 9.87 -5.34 6.96
C VAL A 148 9.98 -6.70 6.26
N MET A 149 9.05 -7.63 6.51
CA MET A 149 9.04 -8.93 5.85
C MET A 149 8.91 -8.79 4.32
N THR A 150 8.06 -7.87 3.86
CA THR A 150 7.88 -7.56 2.44
C THR A 150 9.16 -6.97 1.83
N MET A 151 9.82 -6.07 2.53
CA MET A 151 11.11 -5.51 2.10
C MET A 151 12.18 -6.59 1.95
N VAL A 152 12.34 -7.46 2.95
CA VAL A 152 13.29 -8.58 2.91
C VAL A 152 13.00 -9.51 1.73
N SER A 153 11.74 -9.90 1.55
CA SER A 153 11.32 -10.75 0.42
C SER A 153 11.61 -10.11 -0.94
N ASN A 154 11.36 -8.80 -1.08
CA ASN A 154 11.67 -8.08 -2.32
C ASN A 154 13.17 -7.92 -2.58
N LEU A 155 13.99 -7.73 -1.54
CA LEU A 155 15.46 -7.69 -1.66
C LEU A 155 16.01 -9.04 -2.13
N ILE A 156 15.54 -10.14 -1.53
CA ILE A 156 15.90 -11.49 -1.97
C ILE A 156 15.51 -11.70 -3.43
N GLY A 157 14.28 -11.33 -3.80
CA GLY A 157 13.81 -11.44 -5.17
C GLY A 157 14.61 -10.58 -6.16
N LEU A 158 15.06 -9.39 -5.76
CA LEU A 158 15.90 -8.52 -6.57
C LEU A 158 17.27 -9.15 -6.82
N TYR A 159 17.88 -9.70 -5.77
CA TYR A 159 19.15 -10.43 -5.87
C TYR A 159 19.05 -11.63 -6.82
N MET A 160 17.98 -12.43 -6.74
CA MET A 160 17.76 -13.58 -7.61
C MET A 160 17.59 -13.18 -9.09
N VAL A 161 16.88 -12.08 -9.37
CA VAL A 161 16.69 -11.58 -10.74
C VAL A 161 18.01 -11.02 -11.30
N SER A 162 18.80 -10.34 -10.47
CA SER A 162 20.12 -9.83 -10.87
C SER A 162 21.07 -10.97 -11.25
N LYS A 163 21.09 -12.05 -10.46
CA LYS A 163 21.95 -13.22 -10.71
C LYS A 163 21.59 -14.01 -11.97
N LYS A 164 20.32 -13.96 -12.42
CA LYS A 164 19.90 -14.62 -13.68
C LYS A 164 20.31 -13.85 -14.94
N LYS A 165 20.69 -12.58 -14.81
CA LYS A 165 21.10 -11.73 -15.94
C LYS A 165 22.62 -11.61 -16.10
N ALA A 166 23.38 -12.07 -15.11
CA ALA A 166 24.84 -12.22 -15.16
C ALA A 166 25.22 -13.63 -15.61
#